data_90fe70ed100f47e145562f636bbb9e39
#
_entry.id   90fe70ed100f47e145562f636bbb9e39
#
_cell.length_a   1.000
_cell.length_b   1.000
_cell.length_c   1.000
_cell.angle_alpha   90.00
_cell.angle_beta   90.00
_cell.angle_gamma   90.00
#
_symmetry.space_group_name_H-M   'P 1'
#
loop_
_entity.id
_entity.type
_entity.pdbx_description
1 polymer ?
#
loop_
_entity_poly.entity_id
_entity_poly.type
_entity_poly.pdbx_seq_one_letter_code
_entity_poly.pdbx_strand_id
1 'polypeptide(L)'
;MLEVWNLSYRTKTFSMENVSFSLDDGYLMTLLGRNGAGKTTLFDLLYGRLEPQSGKVLWNGIDVTGMKAIDSYCDNFSDNVAANESARGILYHDEVAYVGGRSWCIDGIGADENIKLLSGLYSRWDQKHFDEMIEMMEFTKEEYTTKFEELSTGKQLQLQLAFALARHPKLLLLDEPMANLDPVVKTDIWELLIRTIEKENISIIISTHLVEEVNDITDYIGLLDNGRLVKFGDREQILNDDLGNKNRNLRELLEEENE
;
A
#
# COMPACT_ATOMS: atom_id res chain seq x y z
N MET A 1 -1.91 -0.08 -15.12
CA MET A 1 -1.93 1.38 -14.95
C MET A 1 -3.05 1.79 -14.00
N LEU A 2 -2.73 2.55 -12.95
CA LEU A 2 -3.67 3.18 -12.02
C LEU A 2 -3.88 4.65 -12.42
N GLU A 3 -5.13 5.09 -12.49
CA GLU A 3 -5.46 6.50 -12.69
C GLU A 3 -6.44 6.97 -11.61
N VAL A 4 -6.17 8.11 -11.02
CA VAL A 4 -7.00 8.74 -9.99
C VAL A 4 -7.40 10.13 -10.48
N TRP A 5 -8.70 10.39 -10.53
CA TRP A 5 -9.25 11.62 -11.12
C TRP A 5 -10.16 12.35 -10.14
N ASN A 6 -9.72 13.54 -9.69
CA ASN A 6 -10.48 14.45 -8.82
C ASN A 6 -11.12 13.76 -7.61
N LEU A 7 -10.39 12.81 -7.03
CA LEU A 7 -10.88 12.01 -5.90
C LEU A 7 -11.06 12.91 -4.69
N SER A 8 -12.26 12.86 -4.10
CA SER A 8 -12.59 13.68 -2.92
C SER A 8 -13.34 12.86 -1.89
N TYR A 9 -12.98 13.10 -0.61
CA TYR A 9 -13.56 12.42 0.52
C TYR A 9 -13.63 13.36 1.72
N ARG A 10 -14.72 13.30 2.49
CA ARG A 10 -14.93 14.18 3.64
C ARG A 10 -15.54 13.43 4.81
N THR A 11 -14.97 13.69 5.97
CA THR A 11 -15.54 13.34 7.28
C THR A 11 -15.89 14.61 8.08
N LYS A 12 -16.27 14.47 9.33
CA LYS A 12 -16.50 15.61 10.23
C LYS A 12 -15.22 16.40 10.56
N THR A 13 -14.08 15.73 10.52
CA THR A 13 -12.78 16.27 11.00
C THR A 13 -11.70 16.32 9.94
N PHE A 14 -11.93 15.75 8.76
CA PHE A 14 -10.96 15.67 7.68
C PHE A 14 -11.63 15.80 6.32
N SER A 15 -10.97 16.48 5.37
CA SER A 15 -11.37 16.50 3.96
C SER A 15 -10.17 16.21 3.06
N MET A 16 -10.39 15.39 2.04
CA MET A 16 -9.50 15.20 0.89
C MET A 16 -10.17 15.81 -0.33
N GLU A 17 -9.42 16.58 -1.12
CA GLU A 17 -10.02 17.39 -2.19
C GLU A 17 -9.24 17.25 -3.49
N ASN A 18 -9.94 16.79 -4.53
CA ASN A 18 -9.49 16.79 -5.93
C ASN A 18 -8.12 16.12 -6.15
N VAL A 19 -7.84 15.03 -5.47
CA VAL A 19 -6.60 14.27 -5.67
C VAL A 19 -6.62 13.62 -7.05
N SER A 20 -5.58 13.90 -7.86
CA SER A 20 -5.44 13.35 -9.22
C SER A 20 -3.99 12.99 -9.49
N PHE A 21 -3.75 11.77 -9.95
CA PHE A 21 -2.45 11.29 -10.42
C PHE A 21 -2.62 10.02 -11.26
N SER A 22 -1.55 9.61 -11.92
CA SER A 22 -1.49 8.34 -12.62
C SER A 22 -0.18 7.62 -12.31
N LEU A 23 -0.21 6.28 -12.27
CA LEU A 23 0.95 5.44 -12.09
C LEU A 23 0.92 4.34 -13.14
N ASP A 24 1.95 4.28 -13.96
CA ASP A 24 2.15 3.23 -14.95
C ASP A 24 2.59 1.92 -14.29
N ASP A 25 2.52 0.82 -15.04
CA ASP A 25 2.89 -0.50 -14.52
C ASP A 25 4.41 -0.61 -14.34
N GLY A 26 4.83 -1.25 -13.24
CA GLY A 26 6.24 -1.50 -12.94
C GLY A 26 7.01 -0.35 -12.31
N TYR A 27 6.33 0.70 -11.87
CA TYR A 27 6.96 1.86 -11.22
C TYR A 27 6.70 1.92 -9.72
N LEU A 28 7.65 2.53 -9.00
CA LEU A 28 7.53 2.83 -7.58
C LEU A 28 7.21 4.32 -7.39
N MET A 29 6.07 4.57 -6.74
CA MET A 29 5.67 5.90 -6.32
C MET A 29 5.81 6.04 -4.81
N THR A 30 6.44 7.11 -4.36
CA THR A 30 6.43 7.51 -2.95
C THR A 30 5.38 8.58 -2.70
N LEU A 31 4.46 8.29 -1.79
CA LEU A 31 3.49 9.26 -1.27
C LEU A 31 4.03 9.86 0.02
N LEU A 32 4.62 11.04 -0.11
CA LEU A 32 5.16 11.79 1.02
C LEU A 32 4.08 12.66 1.67
N GLY A 33 4.14 12.82 2.97
CA GLY A 33 3.27 13.72 3.72
C GLY A 33 3.39 13.53 5.22
N ARG A 34 3.07 14.58 5.97
CA ARG A 34 3.08 14.56 7.43
C ARG A 34 2.05 13.58 8.00
N ASN A 35 2.18 13.28 9.29
CA ASN A 35 1.13 12.52 9.99
C ASN A 35 -0.17 13.32 9.97
N GLY A 36 -1.27 12.66 9.57
CA GLY A 36 -2.57 13.32 9.39
C GLY A 36 -2.80 13.98 8.02
N ALA A 37 -1.83 13.99 7.11
CA ALA A 37 -2.01 14.55 5.77
C ALA A 37 -3.07 13.81 4.91
N GLY A 38 -3.43 12.58 5.28
CA GLY A 38 -4.46 11.79 4.60
C GLY A 38 -3.92 10.62 3.78
N LYS A 39 -2.65 10.19 3.97
CA LYS A 39 -2.03 9.08 3.23
C LYS A 39 -2.82 7.78 3.37
N THR A 40 -3.09 7.35 4.61
CA THR A 40 -3.93 6.19 4.91
C THR A 40 -5.33 6.32 4.31
N THR A 41 -5.95 7.51 4.39
CA THR A 41 -7.26 7.76 3.79
C THR A 41 -7.24 7.58 2.27
N LEU A 42 -6.20 8.08 1.61
CA LEU A 42 -6.03 7.88 0.17
C LEU A 42 -5.87 6.39 -0.16
N PHE A 43 -5.06 5.66 0.58
CA PHE A 43 -4.89 4.22 0.39
C PHE A 43 -6.19 3.43 0.63
N ASP A 44 -6.94 3.78 1.67
CA ASP A 44 -8.25 3.16 1.94
C ASP A 44 -9.27 3.44 0.82
N LEU A 45 -9.21 4.62 0.19
CA LEU A 45 -10.04 4.95 -0.99
C LEU A 45 -9.61 4.15 -2.22
N LEU A 46 -8.30 4.03 -2.46
CA LEU A 46 -7.75 3.26 -3.57
C LEU A 46 -8.04 1.77 -3.42
N TYR A 47 -7.92 1.26 -2.20
CA TYR A 47 -8.15 -0.16 -1.91
C TYR A 47 -9.64 -0.51 -1.82
N GLY A 48 -10.54 0.49 -1.69
CA GLY A 48 -11.98 0.28 -1.59
C GLY A 48 -12.50 0.00 -0.18
N ARG A 49 -11.74 0.35 0.87
CA ARG A 49 -12.23 0.36 2.26
C ARG A 49 -13.12 1.57 2.54
N LEU A 50 -12.88 2.66 1.83
CA LEU A 50 -13.69 3.89 1.89
C LEU A 50 -14.30 4.17 0.53
N GLU A 51 -15.49 4.77 0.53
CA GLU A 51 -16.18 5.20 -0.68
C GLU A 51 -16.02 6.73 -0.85
N PRO A 52 -15.46 7.22 -1.99
CA PRO A 52 -15.30 8.64 -2.23
C PRO A 52 -16.65 9.33 -2.48
N GLN A 53 -16.77 10.60 -2.12
CA GLN A 53 -17.94 11.41 -2.47
C GLN A 53 -17.94 11.85 -3.92
N SER A 54 -16.77 12.01 -4.53
CA SER A 54 -16.64 12.35 -5.95
C SER A 54 -15.28 11.92 -6.48
N GLY A 55 -15.14 11.95 -7.80
CA GLY A 55 -13.94 11.53 -8.51
C GLY A 55 -14.02 10.09 -8.96
N LYS A 56 -12.91 9.59 -9.49
CA LYS A 56 -12.82 8.22 -10.03
C LYS A 56 -11.46 7.59 -9.75
N VAL A 57 -11.49 6.28 -9.55
CA VAL A 57 -10.32 5.41 -9.57
C VAL A 57 -10.49 4.47 -10.75
N LEU A 58 -9.56 4.52 -11.71
CA LEU A 58 -9.53 3.63 -12.85
C LEU A 58 -8.37 2.66 -12.72
N TRP A 59 -8.64 1.39 -12.91
CA TRP A 59 -7.65 0.32 -12.98
C TRP A 59 -7.66 -0.28 -14.39
N ASN A 60 -6.57 -0.10 -15.12
CA ASN A 60 -6.48 -0.51 -16.54
C ASN A 60 -7.65 0.02 -17.39
N GLY A 61 -8.03 1.28 -17.14
CA GLY A 61 -9.15 1.95 -17.83
C GLY A 61 -10.55 1.52 -17.35
N ILE A 62 -10.65 0.60 -16.38
CA ILE A 62 -11.92 0.16 -15.79
C ILE A 62 -12.20 0.97 -14.54
N ASP A 63 -13.40 1.54 -14.43
CA ASP A 63 -13.84 2.25 -13.23
C ASP A 63 -14.06 1.26 -12.09
N VAL A 64 -13.23 1.38 -11.05
CA VAL A 64 -13.25 0.56 -9.84
C VAL A 64 -13.64 1.38 -8.59
N THR A 65 -14.14 2.59 -8.80
CA THR A 65 -14.51 3.52 -7.73
C THR A 65 -15.55 2.91 -6.79
N GLY A 66 -15.25 2.92 -5.49
CA GLY A 66 -16.17 2.41 -4.47
C GLY A 66 -16.35 0.88 -4.47
N MET A 67 -15.55 0.13 -5.22
CA MET A 67 -15.53 -1.33 -5.11
C MET A 67 -14.97 -1.71 -3.75
N LYS A 68 -15.74 -2.51 -2.98
CA LYS A 68 -15.37 -2.86 -1.60
C LYS A 68 -14.25 -3.89 -1.56
N ALA A 69 -13.26 -3.66 -0.71
CA ALA A 69 -12.17 -4.60 -0.45
C ALA A 69 -12.68 -5.89 0.20
N ILE A 70 -12.08 -7.03 -0.13
CA ILE A 70 -12.45 -8.34 0.44
C ILE A 70 -12.29 -8.33 1.97
N ASP A 71 -11.24 -7.73 2.49
CA ASP A 71 -10.97 -7.62 3.93
C ASP A 71 -11.95 -6.69 4.68
N SER A 72 -12.65 -5.80 3.99
CA SER A 72 -13.73 -4.99 4.61
C SER A 72 -14.92 -5.86 5.05
N TYR A 73 -15.02 -7.08 4.58
CA TYR A 73 -16.06 -8.03 5.01
C TYR A 73 -15.68 -8.78 6.29
N CYS A 74 -14.39 -8.79 6.67
CA CYS A 74 -13.95 -9.46 7.90
C CYS A 74 -14.47 -8.77 9.17
N ASP A 75 -14.75 -7.47 9.11
CA ASP A 75 -15.33 -6.71 10.23
C ASP A 75 -16.83 -7.01 10.46
N ASN A 76 -17.52 -7.66 9.50
CA ASN A 76 -18.96 -7.97 9.56
C ASN A 76 -19.25 -9.38 9.02
N PHE A 77 -18.75 -10.39 9.67
CA PHE A 77 -18.96 -11.81 9.29
C PHE A 77 -20.45 -12.25 9.29
N SER A 78 -21.40 -11.37 9.63
CA SER A 78 -22.83 -11.67 9.71
C SER A 78 -23.67 -11.33 8.49
N ASP A 79 -23.15 -10.57 7.54
CA ASP A 79 -23.95 -10.12 6.40
C ASP A 79 -23.47 -10.77 5.08
N ASN A 80 -24.34 -11.60 4.54
CA ASN A 80 -24.28 -12.29 3.24
C ASN A 80 -23.27 -11.72 2.20
N VAL A 81 -22.08 -12.23 2.16
CA VAL A 81 -20.98 -11.88 1.23
C VAL A 81 -21.28 -12.28 -0.24
N ALA A 82 -22.36 -12.96 -0.50
CA ALA A 82 -22.48 -13.82 -1.69
C ALA A 82 -23.18 -13.22 -2.92
N ALA A 83 -23.74 -12.02 -2.91
CA ALA A 83 -24.75 -11.74 -3.94
C ALA A 83 -24.50 -10.55 -4.91
N ASN A 84 -23.58 -9.61 -4.65
CA ASN A 84 -23.52 -8.38 -5.48
C ASN A 84 -22.15 -7.86 -5.88
N GLU A 85 -21.06 -8.59 -5.70
CA GLU A 85 -19.79 -8.15 -6.28
C GLU A 85 -19.77 -8.47 -7.78
N SER A 86 -19.68 -7.41 -8.58
CA SER A 86 -19.45 -7.58 -10.01
C SER A 86 -18.12 -8.32 -10.19
N ALA A 87 -18.02 -9.19 -11.20
CA ALA A 87 -16.76 -9.88 -11.57
C ALA A 87 -15.55 -8.92 -11.67
N ARG A 88 -15.79 -7.63 -11.86
CA ARG A 88 -14.80 -6.53 -11.91
C ARG A 88 -14.18 -6.24 -10.54
N GLY A 89 -14.98 -6.23 -9.46
CA GLY A 89 -14.49 -6.01 -8.10
C GLY A 89 -13.56 -7.14 -7.65
N ILE A 90 -13.95 -8.39 -7.90
CA ILE A 90 -13.12 -9.56 -7.59
C ILE A 90 -11.76 -9.47 -8.31
N LEU A 91 -11.75 -9.13 -9.61
CA LEU A 91 -10.50 -8.99 -10.37
C LEU A 91 -9.62 -7.87 -9.82
N TYR A 92 -10.19 -6.73 -9.42
CA TYR A 92 -9.43 -5.64 -8.84
C TYR A 92 -8.74 -6.04 -7.53
N HIS A 93 -9.47 -6.68 -6.62
CA HIS A 93 -8.92 -7.10 -5.33
C HIS A 93 -7.93 -8.26 -5.43
N ASP A 94 -8.02 -9.09 -6.46
CA ASP A 94 -6.99 -10.09 -6.76
C ASP A 94 -5.69 -9.45 -7.27
N GLU A 95 -5.77 -8.29 -7.93
CA GLU A 95 -4.64 -7.60 -8.53
C GLU A 95 -4.03 -6.51 -7.63
N VAL A 96 -4.74 -6.05 -6.60
CA VAL A 96 -4.28 -5.01 -5.68
C VAL A 96 -4.11 -5.59 -4.28
N ALA A 97 -2.94 -5.39 -3.69
CA ALA A 97 -2.65 -5.77 -2.32
C ALA A 97 -2.39 -4.53 -1.46
N TYR A 98 -2.78 -4.61 -0.19
CA TYR A 98 -2.55 -3.55 0.79
C TYR A 98 -1.83 -4.13 2.02
N VAL A 99 -0.76 -3.47 2.43
CA VAL A 99 0.02 -3.80 3.63
C VAL A 99 0.20 -2.54 4.47
N GLY A 100 -0.12 -2.62 5.74
CA GLY A 100 -0.06 -1.51 6.68
C GLY A 100 -1.42 -1.13 7.25
N GLY A 101 -1.45 -0.14 8.17
CA GLY A 101 -2.67 0.28 8.83
C GLY A 101 -3.29 -0.82 9.70
N ARG A 102 -4.51 -1.23 9.39
CA ARG A 102 -5.16 -2.36 10.07
C ARG A 102 -4.60 -3.68 9.54
N SER A 103 -4.19 -4.54 10.45
CA SER A 103 -3.84 -5.92 10.10
C SER A 103 -5.07 -6.65 9.54
N TRP A 104 -4.86 -7.45 8.50
CA TRP A 104 -5.86 -8.38 7.98
C TRP A 104 -5.90 -9.68 8.82
N CYS A 105 -4.93 -9.90 9.69
CA CYS A 105 -4.87 -11.07 10.55
C CYS A 105 -5.97 -11.05 11.62
N ILE A 106 -6.51 -12.21 11.89
CA ILE A 106 -7.48 -12.43 12.96
C ILE A 106 -6.69 -12.59 14.26
N ASP A 107 -7.04 -11.79 15.27
CA ASP A 107 -6.41 -11.84 16.58
C ASP A 107 -6.70 -13.16 17.29
N GLY A 108 -5.75 -13.60 18.12
CA GLY A 108 -5.92 -14.76 18.98
C GLY A 108 -5.58 -16.10 18.36
N ILE A 109 -5.33 -16.17 17.07
CA ILE A 109 -4.90 -17.40 16.36
C ILE A 109 -3.48 -17.25 15.81
N GLY A 110 -2.81 -18.36 15.51
CA GLY A 110 -1.47 -18.39 14.98
C GLY A 110 -1.35 -17.79 13.57
N ALA A 111 -0.13 -17.38 13.22
CA ALA A 111 0.13 -16.88 11.88
C ALA A 111 -0.22 -17.92 10.80
N ASP A 112 0.14 -19.19 11.02
CA ASP A 112 -0.17 -20.33 10.15
C ASP A 112 -1.68 -20.57 9.98
N GLU A 113 -2.45 -20.45 11.06
CA GLU A 113 -3.90 -20.57 11.02
C GLU A 113 -4.54 -19.41 10.25
N ASN A 114 -4.04 -18.18 10.44
CA ASN A 114 -4.45 -17.02 9.67
C ASN A 114 -4.26 -17.25 8.17
N ILE A 115 -3.06 -17.69 7.75
CA ILE A 115 -2.76 -17.96 6.34
C ILE A 115 -3.70 -19.03 5.78
N LYS A 116 -3.89 -20.12 6.52
CA LYS A 116 -4.76 -21.23 6.09
C LYS A 116 -6.22 -20.81 5.89
N LEU A 117 -6.71 -19.90 6.75
CA LEU A 117 -8.09 -19.40 6.64
C LEU A 117 -8.24 -18.38 5.51
N LEU A 118 -7.29 -17.48 5.36
CA LEU A 118 -7.45 -16.31 4.50
C LEU A 118 -6.95 -16.54 3.08
N SER A 119 -6.00 -17.46 2.86
CA SER A 119 -5.49 -17.78 1.51
C SER A 119 -6.59 -18.23 0.55
N GLY A 120 -7.58 -18.95 1.05
CA GLY A 120 -8.72 -19.43 0.26
C GLY A 120 -9.67 -18.33 -0.27
N LEU A 121 -9.51 -17.09 0.19
CA LEU A 121 -10.30 -15.95 -0.30
C LEU A 121 -9.78 -15.39 -1.62
N TYR A 122 -8.57 -15.76 -2.03
CA TYR A 122 -7.90 -15.20 -3.20
C TYR A 122 -7.71 -16.24 -4.29
N SER A 123 -8.20 -15.96 -5.48
CA SER A 123 -8.18 -16.90 -6.61
C SER A 123 -6.76 -17.15 -7.16
N ARG A 124 -5.85 -16.21 -6.93
CA ARG A 124 -4.46 -16.23 -7.41
C ARG A 124 -3.44 -16.64 -6.35
N TRP A 125 -3.90 -17.23 -5.24
CA TRP A 125 -3.01 -17.66 -4.16
C TRP A 125 -2.00 -18.72 -4.64
N ASP A 126 -0.72 -18.46 -4.40
CA ASP A 126 0.39 -19.36 -4.67
C ASP A 126 1.09 -19.77 -3.36
N GLN A 127 0.73 -20.96 -2.87
CA GLN A 127 1.29 -21.50 -1.63
C GLN A 127 2.81 -21.69 -1.71
N LYS A 128 3.31 -22.13 -2.89
CA LYS A 128 4.74 -22.35 -3.07
C LYS A 128 5.52 -21.04 -2.98
N HIS A 129 5.01 -19.98 -3.61
CA HIS A 129 5.63 -18.65 -3.54
C HIS A 129 5.59 -18.09 -2.10
N PHE A 130 4.49 -18.30 -1.37
CA PHE A 130 4.40 -17.94 0.03
C PHE A 130 5.46 -18.65 0.88
N ASP A 131 5.58 -20.00 0.72
CA ASP A 131 6.55 -20.80 1.48
C ASP A 131 8.00 -20.37 1.19
N GLU A 132 8.33 -20.07 -0.07
CA GLU A 132 9.64 -19.52 -0.48
C GLU A 132 9.94 -18.19 0.21
N MET A 133 8.94 -17.30 0.36
CA MET A 133 9.10 -16.03 1.07
C MET A 133 9.30 -16.21 2.56
N ILE A 134 8.52 -17.09 3.21
CA ILE A 134 8.67 -17.40 4.63
C ILE A 134 10.06 -17.96 4.93
N GLU A 135 10.57 -18.83 4.05
CA GLU A 135 11.94 -19.36 4.15
C GLU A 135 12.99 -18.24 3.97
N MET A 136 12.84 -17.40 2.96
CA MET A 136 13.75 -16.27 2.69
C MET A 136 13.78 -15.26 3.83
N MET A 137 12.65 -15.02 4.51
CA MET A 137 12.51 -14.13 5.66
C MET A 137 12.90 -14.79 6.98
N GLU A 138 13.44 -16.01 6.92
CA GLU A 138 13.95 -16.76 8.08
C GLU A 138 12.92 -16.89 9.21
N PHE A 139 11.67 -17.22 8.87
CA PHE A 139 10.67 -17.52 9.88
C PHE A 139 10.97 -18.85 10.54
N THR A 140 11.11 -18.84 11.86
CA THR A 140 11.20 -20.07 12.64
C THR A 140 9.83 -20.74 12.73
N LYS A 141 9.83 -22.06 12.98
CA LYS A 141 8.57 -22.79 13.19
C LYS A 141 7.77 -22.25 14.37
N GLU A 142 8.44 -21.77 15.41
CA GLU A 142 7.82 -21.18 16.58
C GLU A 142 7.14 -19.85 16.21
N GLU A 143 7.82 -18.94 15.54
CA GLU A 143 7.26 -17.68 15.07
C GLU A 143 6.04 -17.89 14.17
N TYR A 144 6.10 -18.89 13.27
CA TYR A 144 5.01 -19.19 12.35
C TYR A 144 3.76 -19.73 13.03
N THR A 145 3.87 -20.31 14.23
CA THR A 145 2.74 -20.76 15.06
C THR A 145 2.37 -19.76 16.16
N THR A 146 3.16 -18.70 16.34
CA THR A 146 2.87 -17.63 17.29
C THR A 146 1.70 -16.78 16.80
N LYS A 147 0.90 -16.26 17.73
CA LYS A 147 -0.17 -15.34 17.38
C LYS A 147 0.39 -14.09 16.71
N PHE A 148 -0.33 -13.58 15.72
CA PHE A 148 0.14 -12.44 14.92
C PHE A 148 0.51 -11.24 15.81
N GLU A 149 -0.33 -10.90 16.78
CA GLU A 149 -0.13 -9.77 17.69
C GLU A 149 1.08 -9.93 18.65
N GLU A 150 1.57 -11.15 18.82
CA GLU A 150 2.74 -11.47 19.66
C GLU A 150 4.06 -11.45 18.86
N LEU A 151 4.00 -11.42 17.53
CA LEU A 151 5.18 -11.27 16.67
C LEU A 151 5.80 -9.87 16.80
N SER A 152 7.13 -9.76 16.58
CA SER A 152 7.76 -8.45 16.46
C SER A 152 7.18 -7.67 15.27
N THR A 153 7.23 -6.34 15.33
CA THR A 153 6.72 -5.46 14.24
C THR A 153 7.33 -5.82 12.88
N GLY A 154 8.63 -6.15 12.87
CA GLY A 154 9.31 -6.59 11.64
C GLY A 154 8.76 -7.92 11.10
N LYS A 155 8.54 -8.91 11.99
CA LYS A 155 7.96 -10.21 11.60
C LYS A 155 6.50 -10.07 11.16
N GLN A 156 5.72 -9.19 11.81
CA GLN A 156 4.36 -8.86 11.37
C GLN A 156 4.35 -8.31 9.93
N LEU A 157 5.22 -7.34 9.65
CA LEU A 157 5.34 -6.77 8.30
C LEU A 157 5.80 -7.81 7.28
N GLN A 158 6.83 -8.60 7.61
CA GLN A 158 7.33 -9.66 6.74
C GLN A 158 6.23 -10.67 6.39
N LEU A 159 5.43 -11.11 7.37
CA LEU A 159 4.30 -12.01 7.14
C LEU A 159 3.23 -11.38 6.24
N GLN A 160 2.90 -10.11 6.48
CA GLN A 160 1.95 -9.38 5.65
C GLN A 160 2.44 -9.23 4.21
N LEU A 161 3.72 -8.93 4.00
CA LEU A 161 4.33 -8.86 2.68
C LEU A 161 4.32 -10.22 1.98
N ALA A 162 4.71 -11.30 2.67
CA ALA A 162 4.68 -12.66 2.11
C ALA A 162 3.27 -13.02 1.65
N PHE A 163 2.25 -12.74 2.48
CA PHE A 163 0.86 -12.98 2.12
C PHE A 163 0.40 -12.14 0.92
N ALA A 164 0.74 -10.85 0.91
CA ALA A 164 0.38 -9.95 -0.17
C ALA A 164 1.00 -10.39 -1.50
N LEU A 165 2.29 -10.73 -1.50
CA LEU A 165 3.06 -11.10 -2.70
C LEU A 165 2.72 -12.51 -3.21
N ALA A 166 2.34 -13.45 -2.32
CA ALA A 166 1.88 -14.78 -2.73
C ALA A 166 0.60 -14.78 -3.58
N ARG A 167 -0.06 -13.63 -3.70
CA ARG A 167 -1.22 -13.41 -4.57
C ARG A 167 -0.86 -12.89 -5.96
N HIS A 168 0.43 -12.66 -6.24
CA HIS A 168 0.93 -12.02 -7.46
C HIS A 168 0.16 -10.75 -7.83
N PRO A 169 0.11 -9.75 -6.92
CA PRO A 169 -0.59 -8.51 -7.20
C PRO A 169 0.10 -7.74 -8.33
N LYS A 170 -0.64 -6.85 -8.97
CA LYS A 170 -0.10 -5.89 -9.95
C LYS A 170 0.17 -4.54 -9.34
N LEU A 171 -0.51 -4.24 -8.22
CA LEU A 171 -0.29 -3.03 -7.43
C LEU A 171 -0.17 -3.41 -5.95
N LEU A 172 0.86 -2.92 -5.30
CA LEU A 172 1.08 -3.07 -3.85
C LEU A 172 1.02 -1.69 -3.19
N LEU A 173 0.09 -1.52 -2.27
CA LEU A 173 -0.06 -0.32 -1.44
C LEU A 173 0.59 -0.59 -0.08
N LEU A 174 1.60 0.19 0.28
CA LEU A 174 2.37 0.05 1.53
C LEU A 174 2.20 1.30 2.40
N ASP A 175 1.42 1.19 3.47
CA ASP A 175 1.13 2.34 4.34
C ASP A 175 2.09 2.39 5.53
N GLU A 176 3.07 3.31 5.45
CA GLU A 176 4.15 3.53 6.42
C GLU A 176 4.86 2.23 6.87
N PRO A 177 5.23 1.33 5.93
CA PRO A 177 5.70 0.00 6.27
C PRO A 177 7.02 -0.01 7.05
N MET A 178 7.85 1.00 6.84
CA MET A 178 9.19 1.08 7.45
C MET A 178 9.22 1.77 8.81
N ALA A 179 8.05 2.25 9.30
CA ALA A 179 7.99 2.95 10.57
C ALA A 179 8.41 2.03 11.74
N ASN A 180 9.33 2.52 12.59
CA ASN A 180 9.78 1.83 13.79
C ASN A 180 10.45 0.46 13.58
N LEU A 181 10.97 0.18 12.39
CA LEU A 181 11.72 -1.03 12.11
C LEU A 181 13.22 -0.85 12.39
N ASP A 182 13.86 -1.96 12.72
CA ASP A 182 15.32 -2.06 12.78
C ASP A 182 15.95 -1.81 11.38
N PRO A 183 17.10 -1.12 11.29
CA PRO A 183 17.75 -0.82 10.02
C PRO A 183 18.06 -2.05 9.16
N VAL A 184 18.39 -3.19 9.76
CA VAL A 184 18.66 -4.44 9.03
C VAL A 184 17.38 -4.93 8.36
N VAL A 185 16.29 -5.02 9.11
CA VAL A 185 14.96 -5.42 8.57
C VAL A 185 14.51 -4.49 7.45
N LYS A 186 14.75 -3.18 7.59
CA LYS A 186 14.45 -2.20 6.52
C LYS A 186 15.19 -2.54 5.23
N THR A 187 16.49 -2.81 5.34
CA THR A 187 17.31 -3.17 4.18
C THR A 187 16.78 -4.43 3.48
N ASP A 188 16.47 -5.47 4.25
CA ASP A 188 15.94 -6.73 3.71
C ASP A 188 14.61 -6.53 2.98
N ILE A 189 13.72 -5.69 3.54
CA ILE A 189 12.43 -5.36 2.92
C ILE A 189 12.64 -4.57 1.63
N TRP A 190 13.54 -3.57 1.62
CA TRP A 190 13.85 -2.83 0.40
C TRP A 190 14.39 -3.73 -0.70
N GLU A 191 15.32 -4.62 -0.39
CA GLU A 191 15.83 -5.60 -1.35
C GLU A 191 14.72 -6.50 -1.90
N LEU A 192 13.79 -6.94 -1.04
CA LEU A 192 12.64 -7.72 -1.45
C LEU A 192 11.78 -6.94 -2.44
N LEU A 193 11.42 -5.69 -2.13
CA LEU A 193 10.56 -4.87 -2.98
C LEU A 193 11.20 -4.59 -4.34
N ILE A 194 12.49 -4.25 -4.38
CA ILE A 194 13.23 -4.03 -5.63
C ILE A 194 13.23 -5.30 -6.49
N ARG A 195 13.57 -6.44 -5.91
CA ARG A 195 13.54 -7.73 -6.63
C ARG A 195 12.17 -8.08 -7.17
N THR A 196 11.11 -7.74 -6.42
CA THR A 196 9.74 -8.01 -6.83
C THR A 196 9.32 -7.12 -8.00
N ILE A 197 9.66 -5.83 -7.98
CA ILE A 197 9.43 -4.92 -9.11
C ILE A 197 10.10 -5.47 -10.38
N GLU A 198 11.39 -5.82 -10.29
CA GLU A 198 12.19 -6.28 -11.43
C GLU A 198 11.67 -7.60 -12.02
N LYS A 199 11.24 -8.55 -11.18
CA LYS A 199 10.82 -9.88 -11.62
C LYS A 199 9.38 -9.99 -12.05
N GLU A 200 8.48 -9.31 -11.35
CA GLU A 200 7.04 -9.49 -11.51
C GLU A 200 6.35 -8.29 -12.19
N ASN A 201 7.10 -7.22 -12.49
CA ASN A 201 6.58 -5.98 -13.07
C ASN A 201 5.39 -5.42 -12.25
N ILE A 202 5.53 -5.46 -10.92
CA ILE A 202 4.55 -4.92 -9.98
C ILE A 202 4.76 -3.43 -9.81
N SER A 203 3.67 -2.67 -9.72
CA SER A 203 3.74 -1.27 -9.30
C SER A 203 3.59 -1.17 -7.79
N ILE A 204 4.30 -0.25 -7.15
CA ILE A 204 4.25 -0.05 -5.71
C ILE A 204 3.95 1.42 -5.40
N ILE A 205 3.00 1.65 -4.49
CA ILE A 205 2.84 2.97 -3.86
C ILE A 205 3.17 2.81 -2.38
N ILE A 206 4.21 3.50 -1.93
CA ILE A 206 4.65 3.49 -0.54
C ILE A 206 4.37 4.84 0.10
N SER A 207 3.65 4.85 1.22
CA SER A 207 3.48 6.07 2.00
C SER A 207 4.57 6.18 3.06
N THR A 208 5.10 7.38 3.27
CA THR A 208 6.04 7.66 4.35
C THR A 208 6.05 9.14 4.71
N HIS A 209 6.50 9.42 5.92
CA HIS A 209 6.92 10.76 6.34
C HIS A 209 8.47 10.86 6.43
N LEU A 210 9.19 9.78 6.14
CA LEU A 210 10.65 9.66 6.22
C LEU A 210 11.26 9.78 4.83
N VAL A 211 11.63 10.97 4.46
CA VAL A 211 12.19 11.31 3.13
C VAL A 211 13.47 10.54 2.81
N GLU A 212 14.27 10.26 3.82
CA GLU A 212 15.63 9.72 3.67
C GLU A 212 15.64 8.27 3.20
N GLU A 213 14.54 7.54 3.41
CA GLU A 213 14.46 6.10 3.13
C GLU A 213 14.13 5.78 1.67
N VAL A 214 13.60 6.74 0.91
CA VAL A 214 13.00 6.50 -0.40
C VAL A 214 13.70 7.21 -1.55
N ASN A 215 14.70 8.02 -1.26
CA ASN A 215 15.26 8.98 -2.19
C ASN A 215 15.85 8.35 -3.47
N ASP A 216 16.46 7.17 -3.37
CA ASP A 216 17.25 6.61 -4.48
C ASP A 216 16.49 5.63 -5.39
N ILE A 217 15.34 5.09 -4.94
CA ILE A 217 14.63 4.04 -5.65
C ILE A 217 13.23 4.45 -6.14
N THR A 218 12.80 5.66 -5.81
CA THR A 218 11.50 6.20 -6.21
C THR A 218 11.53 6.71 -7.65
N ASP A 219 10.56 6.32 -8.47
CA ASP A 219 10.36 6.85 -9.82
C ASP A 219 9.47 8.10 -9.79
N TYR A 220 8.37 8.04 -9.05
CA TYR A 220 7.39 9.13 -8.91
C TYR A 220 7.25 9.58 -7.47
N ILE A 221 7.03 10.88 -7.28
CA ILE A 221 6.75 11.47 -5.97
C ILE A 221 5.39 12.14 -6.00
N GLY A 222 4.57 11.81 -5.00
CA GLY A 222 3.36 12.54 -4.67
C GLY A 222 3.52 13.19 -3.29
N LEU A 223 3.36 14.50 -3.20
CA LEU A 223 3.35 15.22 -1.94
C LEU A 223 1.92 15.51 -1.52
N LEU A 224 1.50 14.89 -0.41
CA LEU A 224 0.18 15.05 0.17
C LEU A 224 0.25 15.94 1.40
N ASP A 225 -0.48 17.06 1.38
CA ASP A 225 -0.64 17.94 2.52
C ASP A 225 -2.11 18.28 2.75
N ASN A 226 -2.57 18.18 4.00
CA ASN A 226 -3.93 18.52 4.43
C ASN A 226 -5.04 18.01 3.47
N GLY A 227 -4.91 16.78 2.99
CA GLY A 227 -5.88 16.14 2.08
C GLY A 227 -5.78 16.61 0.63
N ARG A 228 -4.73 17.30 0.23
CA ARG A 228 -4.49 17.74 -1.16
C ARG A 228 -3.19 17.19 -1.68
N LEU A 229 -3.18 16.72 -2.90
CA LEU A 229 -1.96 16.37 -3.60
C LEU A 229 -1.36 17.65 -4.19
N VAL A 230 -0.42 18.26 -3.43
CA VAL A 230 0.15 19.57 -3.76
C VAL A 230 1.20 19.50 -4.85
N LYS A 231 1.91 18.36 -4.95
CA LYS A 231 2.84 18.06 -6.05
C LYS A 231 2.71 16.60 -6.45
N PHE A 232 2.86 16.32 -7.73
CA PHE A 232 2.98 14.98 -8.28
C PHE A 232 3.79 15.02 -9.58
N GLY A 233 4.70 14.11 -9.74
CA GLY A 233 5.49 13.97 -10.96
C GLY A 233 6.64 12.99 -10.82
N ASP A 234 7.38 12.88 -11.91
CA ASP A 234 8.66 12.20 -11.95
C ASP A 234 9.62 12.76 -10.89
N ARG A 235 10.36 11.87 -10.22
CA ARG A 235 11.29 12.26 -9.15
C ARG A 235 12.28 13.34 -9.58
N GLU A 236 12.86 13.19 -10.78
CA GLU A 236 13.86 14.15 -11.25
C GLU A 236 13.22 15.51 -11.51
N GLN A 237 11.99 15.55 -12.03
CA GLN A 237 11.25 16.79 -12.21
C GLN A 237 10.95 17.46 -10.86
N ILE A 238 10.40 16.71 -9.91
CA ILE A 238 10.07 17.25 -8.57
C ILE A 238 11.29 17.83 -7.88
N LEU A 239 12.45 17.17 -8.01
CA LEU A 239 13.71 17.64 -7.38
C LEU A 239 14.38 18.80 -8.14
N ASN A 240 14.10 18.97 -9.44
CA ASN A 240 14.73 19.98 -10.31
C ASN A 240 13.85 21.22 -10.56
N ASP A 241 12.52 21.13 -10.42
CA ASP A 241 11.55 22.17 -10.82
C ASP A 241 11.57 23.44 -9.96
N ASP A 242 12.23 23.43 -8.82
CA ASP A 242 12.38 24.62 -8.00
C ASP A 242 13.68 25.42 -8.33
N LEU A 243 13.62 26.07 -9.51
CA LEU A 243 14.47 27.23 -9.85
C LEU A 243 15.97 27.13 -9.49
N GLY A 244 16.70 26.31 -10.21
CA GLY A 244 18.15 26.52 -10.35
C GLY A 244 19.02 26.06 -9.17
N ASN A 245 18.48 25.48 -8.14
CA ASN A 245 19.24 24.92 -7.04
C ASN A 245 19.36 23.39 -7.19
N LYS A 246 20.46 22.95 -7.74
CA LYS A 246 20.73 21.55 -8.15
C LYS A 246 20.80 20.52 -7.02
N ASN A 247 20.35 20.83 -5.80
CA ASN A 247 20.47 19.97 -4.63
C ASN A 247 19.34 20.16 -3.61
N ARG A 248 18.11 20.49 -4.05
CA ARG A 248 16.99 20.42 -3.10
C ARG A 248 16.70 18.98 -2.77
N ASN A 249 16.69 18.69 -1.48
CA ASN A 249 16.31 17.37 -1.02
C ASN A 249 14.80 17.38 -0.68
N LEU A 250 14.15 16.21 -0.76
CA LEU A 250 12.72 16.02 -0.46
C LEU A 250 12.29 16.58 0.91
N ARG A 251 13.23 16.74 1.83
CA ARG A 251 13.00 17.30 3.17
C ARG A 251 12.63 18.78 3.13
N GLU A 252 13.28 19.53 2.24
CA GLU A 252 13.00 20.97 2.05
C GLU A 252 11.60 21.18 1.45
N LEU A 253 11.14 20.26 0.58
CA LEU A 253 9.78 20.29 0.02
C LEU A 253 8.70 20.11 1.10
N LEU A 254 8.96 19.30 2.13
CA LEU A 254 8.06 19.11 3.27
C LEU A 254 8.09 20.28 4.26
N GLU A 255 9.16 21.09 4.28
CA GLU A 255 9.34 22.19 5.23
C GLU A 255 8.78 23.51 4.69
N GLU A 256 8.81 23.75 3.37
CA GLU A 256 8.41 25.02 2.74
C GLU A 256 6.90 25.30 2.74
N GLU A 257 6.05 24.31 2.85
CA GLU A 257 4.60 24.53 2.94
C GLU A 257 4.13 24.92 4.36
N ASN A 258 5.07 25.32 5.24
CA ASN A 258 4.78 25.77 6.61
C ASN A 258 4.91 27.30 6.82
N GLU A 259 5.24 28.06 5.77
CA GLU A 259 5.27 29.54 5.81
C GLU A 259 4.04 30.12 5.05
#